data_f1da3a47eaee1515c2e7f3a772503a4e
#
_entry.id   f1da3a47eaee1515c2e7f3a772503a4e
#
_cell.length_a   1.000
_cell.length_b   1.000
_cell.length_c   1.000
_cell.angle_alpha   90.00
_cell.angle_beta   90.00
_cell.angle_gamma   90.00
#
_symmetry.space_group_name_H-M   'P 1'
#
loop_
_entity.id
_entity.type
_entity.pdbx_description
1 polymer ?
#
loop_
_entity_poly.entity_id
_entity_poly.type
_entity_poly.pdbx_seq_one_letter_code
_entity_poly.pdbx_strand_id
1 'polypeptide(L)'
;MASREGAIERARRFFDGDNAQGASGFKALLAELVAIPSTAQEEGREAELHRYLDGAIRPWLERLGFRATIHPNPLPGFGPILTAERIEDPARPTVLLYGHGDTVRGLDDQWREGLKPWTLTEEGDRWYGRGTADNKGQHALNIAALEAVLAERGGKLGFNVKVVIEMAEERGSKGLREFVAAHARDLAADVLIASDGPRVEPEVPTIATGTRGSFHFDLVVRLREGGVHSGHWGGLTTDPAIILAHALGSIMDRNGRILVRGWLPAGGVPPAVKAGLEGCPVGGGGEAATIDPGW
;
A
#
# COMPACT_ATOMS: atom_id res chain seq x y z
N MET A 1 -11.56 -19.70 -28.77
CA MET A 1 -10.81 -20.20 -27.61
C MET A 1 -10.47 -19.01 -26.75
N ALA A 2 -10.55 -19.15 -25.43
CA ALA A 2 -10.14 -18.10 -24.52
C ALA A 2 -8.65 -17.75 -24.70
N SER A 3 -8.33 -16.46 -24.79
CA SER A 3 -6.96 -16.00 -25.04
C SER A 3 -6.53 -14.93 -24.03
N ARG A 4 -5.23 -14.74 -23.91
CA ARG A 4 -4.67 -13.63 -23.11
C ARG A 4 -5.10 -12.28 -23.68
N GLU A 5 -5.06 -12.16 -25.00
CA GLU A 5 -5.44 -10.95 -25.73
C GLU A 5 -6.92 -10.63 -25.53
N GLY A 6 -7.80 -11.65 -25.52
CA GLY A 6 -9.22 -11.48 -25.21
C GLY A 6 -9.45 -10.96 -23.78
N ALA A 7 -8.72 -11.48 -22.81
CA ALA A 7 -8.81 -10.99 -21.43
C ALA A 7 -8.31 -9.54 -21.30
N ILE A 8 -7.22 -9.17 -21.96
CA ILE A 8 -6.69 -7.80 -21.99
C ILE A 8 -7.71 -6.86 -22.63
N GLU A 9 -8.31 -7.25 -23.76
CA GLU A 9 -9.32 -6.44 -24.43
C GLU A 9 -10.56 -6.21 -23.54
N ARG A 10 -11.01 -7.23 -22.82
CA ARG A 10 -12.12 -7.09 -21.84
C ARG A 10 -11.75 -6.13 -20.71
N ALA A 11 -10.54 -6.22 -20.18
CA ALA A 11 -10.06 -5.31 -19.14
C ALA A 11 -10.01 -3.85 -19.63
N ARG A 12 -9.55 -3.62 -20.87
CA ARG A 12 -9.55 -2.29 -21.50
C ARG A 12 -10.97 -1.73 -21.65
N ARG A 13 -11.91 -2.52 -22.18
CA ARG A 13 -13.31 -2.09 -22.29
C ARG A 13 -13.93 -1.75 -20.94
N PHE A 14 -13.64 -2.53 -19.90
CA PHE A 14 -14.11 -2.22 -18.57
C PHE A 14 -13.51 -0.92 -18.04
N PHE A 15 -12.21 -0.70 -18.27
CA PHE A 15 -11.53 0.53 -17.90
C PHE A 15 -12.10 1.75 -18.63
N ASP A 16 -12.31 1.64 -19.94
CA ASP A 16 -12.84 2.71 -20.80
C ASP A 16 -14.35 2.97 -20.59
N GLY A 17 -15.02 2.15 -19.78
CA GLY A 17 -16.46 2.26 -19.56
C GLY A 17 -17.32 1.71 -20.71
N ASP A 18 -16.70 1.12 -21.73
CA ASP A 18 -17.38 0.51 -22.87
C ASP A 18 -17.71 -0.95 -22.56
N ASN A 19 -18.72 -1.17 -21.71
CA ASN A 19 -19.23 -2.50 -21.48
C ASN A 19 -20.66 -2.62 -22.02
N ALA A 20 -20.89 -3.62 -22.85
CA ALA A 20 -22.16 -3.91 -23.53
C ALA A 20 -23.33 -4.20 -22.57
N GLN A 21 -23.14 -4.14 -21.27
CA GLN A 21 -24.12 -4.46 -20.23
C GLN A 21 -24.56 -3.25 -19.40
N GLY A 22 -24.11 -2.01 -19.74
CA GLY A 22 -24.49 -0.81 -18.99
C GLY A 22 -23.98 -0.75 -17.55
N ALA A 23 -23.08 -1.64 -17.18
CA ALA A 23 -22.41 -1.59 -15.89
C ALA A 23 -21.39 -0.45 -15.88
N SER A 24 -21.27 0.22 -14.76
CA SER A 24 -20.25 1.26 -14.55
C SER A 24 -18.86 0.70 -14.84
N GLY A 25 -18.05 1.43 -15.63
CA GLY A 25 -16.66 1.07 -15.88
C GLY A 25 -15.79 1.27 -14.63
N PHE A 26 -14.51 0.99 -14.78
CA PHE A 26 -13.55 1.08 -13.66
C PHE A 26 -13.55 2.43 -12.95
N LYS A 27 -13.70 3.54 -13.70
CA LYS A 27 -13.79 4.89 -13.14
C LYS A 27 -14.94 5.04 -12.13
N ALA A 28 -16.14 4.55 -12.48
CA ALA A 28 -17.29 4.66 -11.59
C ALA A 28 -17.10 3.78 -10.33
N LEU A 29 -16.56 2.56 -10.50
CA LEU A 29 -16.21 1.71 -9.38
C LEU A 29 -15.18 2.38 -8.46
N LEU A 30 -14.11 2.93 -9.02
CA LEU A 30 -13.10 3.64 -8.22
C LEU A 30 -13.71 4.87 -7.53
N ALA A 31 -14.65 5.58 -8.18
CA ALA A 31 -15.35 6.70 -7.55
C ALA A 31 -16.15 6.26 -6.32
N GLU A 32 -16.83 5.12 -6.38
CA GLU A 32 -17.53 4.53 -5.22
C GLU A 32 -16.56 4.18 -4.09
N LEU A 33 -15.41 3.60 -4.39
CA LEU A 33 -14.40 3.26 -3.41
C LEU A 33 -13.78 4.51 -2.76
N VAL A 34 -13.47 5.54 -3.57
CA VAL A 34 -12.91 6.81 -3.09
C VAL A 34 -13.91 7.55 -2.22
N ALA A 35 -15.21 7.48 -2.52
CA ALA A 35 -16.26 8.15 -1.74
C ALA A 35 -16.42 7.60 -0.31
N ILE A 36 -15.82 6.47 0.03
CA ILE A 36 -15.79 5.96 1.40
C ILE A 36 -14.55 6.51 2.10
N PRO A 37 -14.71 7.40 3.11
CA PRO A 37 -13.56 8.03 3.79
C PRO A 37 -12.92 7.06 4.81
N SER A 38 -12.35 5.98 4.32
CA SER A 38 -11.75 4.89 5.10
C SER A 38 -10.35 5.24 5.60
N THR A 39 -10.17 6.42 6.20
CA THR A 39 -8.88 6.78 6.80
C THR A 39 -8.69 6.10 8.15
N ALA A 40 -7.58 5.36 8.33
CA ALA A 40 -7.22 4.73 9.58
C ALA A 40 -6.57 5.70 10.58
N GLN A 41 -6.18 6.88 10.12
CA GLN A 41 -5.43 7.88 10.91
C GLN A 41 -6.33 8.91 11.62
N GLU A 42 -7.65 8.79 11.51
CA GLU A 42 -8.63 9.66 12.17
C GLU A 42 -9.50 8.85 13.11
N GLU A 43 -9.76 9.40 14.29
CA GLU A 43 -10.69 8.80 15.25
C GLU A 43 -12.13 8.83 14.71
N GLY A 44 -12.95 7.85 15.10
CA GLY A 44 -14.36 7.77 14.71
C GLY A 44 -14.61 7.29 13.29
N ARG A 45 -13.59 6.76 12.60
CA ARG A 45 -13.70 6.22 11.23
C ARG A 45 -13.88 4.70 11.16
N GLU A 46 -14.01 4.03 12.28
CA GLU A 46 -14.13 2.56 12.33
C GLU A 46 -15.29 2.03 11.48
N ALA A 47 -16.42 2.73 11.48
CA ALA A 47 -17.57 2.37 10.67
C ALA A 47 -17.26 2.44 9.16
N GLU A 48 -16.46 3.41 8.73
CA GLU A 48 -16.06 3.56 7.32
C GLU A 48 -15.04 2.50 6.90
N LEU A 49 -14.15 2.08 7.81
CA LEU A 49 -13.24 0.96 7.56
C LEU A 49 -14.03 -0.34 7.33
N HIS A 50 -15.03 -0.61 8.16
CA HIS A 50 -15.93 -1.75 7.98
C HIS A 50 -16.76 -1.62 6.71
N ARG A 51 -17.33 -0.44 6.44
CA ARG A 51 -18.15 -0.18 5.24
C ARG A 51 -17.36 -0.42 3.95
N TYR A 52 -16.06 -0.08 3.93
CA TYR A 52 -15.22 -0.32 2.77
C TYR A 52 -15.13 -1.82 2.44
N LEU A 53 -14.82 -2.64 3.44
CA LEU A 53 -14.69 -4.09 3.24
C LEU A 53 -16.04 -4.76 3.03
N ASP A 54 -17.00 -4.48 3.88
CA ASP A 54 -18.29 -5.18 3.93
C ASP A 54 -19.28 -4.69 2.87
N GLY A 55 -19.31 -3.40 2.63
CA GLY A 55 -20.26 -2.78 1.72
C GLY A 55 -19.77 -2.66 0.28
N ALA A 56 -18.47 -2.64 0.04
CA ALA A 56 -17.92 -2.44 -1.30
C ALA A 56 -17.11 -3.66 -1.81
N ILE A 57 -16.09 -4.08 -1.09
CA ILE A 57 -15.15 -5.10 -1.59
C ILE A 57 -15.75 -6.50 -1.51
N ARG A 58 -16.34 -6.88 -0.38
CA ARG A 58 -16.93 -8.23 -0.20
C ARG A 58 -17.99 -8.53 -1.26
N PRO A 59 -19.01 -7.68 -1.51
CA PRO A 59 -20.02 -7.96 -2.54
C PRO A 59 -19.44 -8.12 -3.94
N TRP A 60 -18.38 -7.37 -4.26
CA TRP A 60 -17.71 -7.51 -5.55
C TRP A 60 -17.02 -8.86 -5.68
N LEU A 61 -16.24 -9.28 -4.68
CA LEU A 61 -15.59 -10.59 -4.66
C LEU A 61 -16.59 -11.75 -4.67
N GLU A 62 -17.70 -11.65 -3.92
CA GLU A 62 -18.75 -12.67 -3.90
C GLU A 62 -19.42 -12.85 -5.27
N ARG A 63 -19.66 -11.74 -6.01
CA ARG A 63 -20.14 -11.83 -7.40
C ARG A 63 -19.18 -12.57 -8.32
N LEU A 64 -17.89 -12.51 -8.06
CA LEU A 64 -16.86 -13.24 -8.79
C LEU A 64 -16.69 -14.68 -8.28
N GLY A 65 -17.56 -15.14 -7.38
CA GLY A 65 -17.58 -16.51 -6.85
C GLY A 65 -16.53 -16.77 -5.76
N PHE A 66 -16.05 -15.73 -5.08
CA PHE A 66 -15.22 -15.87 -3.89
C PHE A 66 -16.08 -16.10 -2.66
N ARG A 67 -15.55 -16.84 -1.70
CA ARG A 67 -16.04 -16.87 -0.33
C ARG A 67 -15.25 -15.86 0.48
N ALA A 68 -15.89 -14.78 0.94
CA ALA A 68 -15.25 -13.70 1.68
C ALA A 68 -15.65 -13.72 3.15
N THR A 69 -14.68 -13.40 4.03
CA THR A 69 -14.88 -13.29 5.48
C THR A 69 -14.19 -12.04 6.00
N ILE A 70 -14.88 -11.29 6.86
CA ILE A 70 -14.30 -10.15 7.56
C ILE A 70 -13.95 -10.59 8.98
N HIS A 71 -12.72 -10.37 9.36
CA HIS A 71 -12.16 -10.70 10.66
C HIS A 71 -11.90 -9.43 11.47
N PRO A 72 -12.11 -9.47 12.80
CA PRO A 72 -11.61 -8.41 13.65
C PRO A 72 -10.08 -8.40 13.60
N ASN A 73 -9.50 -7.22 13.76
CA ASN A 73 -8.06 -7.12 13.91
C ASN A 73 -7.64 -7.78 15.24
N PRO A 74 -6.56 -8.57 15.27
CA PRO A 74 -6.03 -9.15 16.53
C PRO A 74 -5.67 -8.11 17.59
N LEU A 75 -5.32 -6.90 17.18
CA LEU A 75 -5.01 -5.80 18.07
C LEU A 75 -6.21 -4.82 18.15
N PRO A 76 -6.70 -4.52 19.37
CA PRO A 76 -7.80 -3.57 19.54
C PRO A 76 -7.48 -2.17 19.00
N GLY A 77 -8.47 -1.50 18.42
CA GLY A 77 -8.35 -0.13 17.90
C GLY A 77 -7.73 -0.03 16.51
N PHE A 78 -7.54 -1.16 15.84
CA PHE A 78 -7.13 -1.21 14.44
C PHE A 78 -8.24 -1.78 13.56
N GLY A 79 -8.25 -1.39 12.29
CA GLY A 79 -9.29 -1.74 11.34
C GLY A 79 -9.35 -3.24 11.02
N PRO A 80 -10.50 -3.74 10.54
CA PRO A 80 -10.73 -5.15 10.25
C PRO A 80 -9.87 -5.64 9.08
N ILE A 81 -9.82 -6.97 8.90
CA ILE A 81 -9.11 -7.63 7.80
C ILE A 81 -10.11 -8.49 7.04
N LEU A 82 -10.15 -8.36 5.72
CA LEU A 82 -10.92 -9.23 4.85
C LEU A 82 -10.01 -10.32 4.29
N THR A 83 -10.48 -11.56 4.36
CA THR A 83 -9.95 -12.67 3.56
C THR A 83 -11.00 -13.12 2.57
N ALA A 84 -10.57 -13.51 1.37
CA ALA A 84 -11.44 -14.16 0.43
C ALA A 84 -10.70 -15.27 -0.31
N GLU A 85 -11.43 -16.29 -0.75
CA GLU A 85 -10.84 -17.38 -1.51
C GLU A 85 -11.77 -17.87 -2.61
N ARG A 86 -11.17 -18.26 -3.73
CA ARG A 86 -11.78 -19.01 -4.81
C ARG A 86 -10.86 -20.15 -5.18
N ILE A 87 -11.20 -21.35 -4.73
CA ILE A 87 -10.46 -22.57 -5.00
C ILE A 87 -11.20 -23.36 -6.09
N GLU A 88 -10.59 -23.45 -7.25
CA GLU A 88 -11.16 -24.21 -8.38
C GLU A 88 -10.68 -25.66 -8.39
N ASP A 89 -9.42 -25.89 -8.04
CA ASP A 89 -8.79 -27.21 -8.00
C ASP A 89 -7.58 -27.15 -7.05
N PRO A 90 -7.57 -27.92 -5.94
CA PRO A 90 -6.45 -27.90 -4.99
C PRO A 90 -5.09 -28.29 -5.60
N ALA A 91 -5.06 -28.97 -6.74
CA ALA A 91 -3.82 -29.33 -7.43
C ALA A 91 -3.24 -28.22 -8.28
N ARG A 92 -3.95 -27.10 -8.41
CA ARG A 92 -3.49 -25.95 -9.19
C ARG A 92 -2.76 -24.92 -8.31
N PRO A 93 -1.86 -24.14 -8.91
CA PRO A 93 -1.20 -23.04 -8.21
C PRO A 93 -2.20 -22.07 -7.57
N THR A 94 -1.85 -21.56 -6.43
CA THR A 94 -2.61 -20.57 -5.67
C THR A 94 -1.89 -19.23 -5.69
N VAL A 95 -2.60 -18.17 -6.07
CA VAL A 95 -2.14 -16.79 -6.01
C VAL A 95 -2.80 -16.10 -4.82
N LEU A 96 -2.00 -15.47 -3.96
CA LEU A 96 -2.47 -14.59 -2.90
C LEU A 96 -2.34 -13.14 -3.37
N LEU A 97 -3.44 -12.42 -3.38
CA LEU A 97 -3.48 -10.98 -3.63
C LEU A 97 -3.50 -10.24 -2.29
N TYR A 98 -2.69 -9.22 -2.15
CA TYR A 98 -2.67 -8.33 -1.00
C TYR A 98 -2.95 -6.90 -1.43
N GLY A 99 -3.63 -6.16 -0.56
CA GLY A 99 -3.85 -4.73 -0.63
C GLY A 99 -4.39 -4.19 0.69
N HIS A 100 -4.51 -2.87 0.78
CA HIS A 100 -5.16 -2.20 1.91
C HIS A 100 -6.24 -1.22 1.45
N GLY A 101 -7.29 -1.12 2.24
CA GLY A 101 -8.43 -0.26 1.92
C GLY A 101 -8.48 1.01 2.75
N ASP A 102 -7.64 1.11 3.80
CA ASP A 102 -7.47 2.34 4.55
C ASP A 102 -6.58 3.34 3.79
N THR A 103 -6.63 4.57 4.22
CA THR A 103 -5.87 5.68 3.63
C THR A 103 -5.31 6.57 4.73
N VAL A 104 -4.31 7.37 4.40
CA VAL A 104 -3.93 8.55 5.20
C VAL A 104 -5.09 9.53 5.31
N ARG A 105 -4.96 10.55 6.15
CA ARG A 105 -5.96 11.61 6.34
C ARG A 105 -6.39 12.24 5.04
N GLY A 106 -7.65 12.65 4.96
CA GLY A 106 -8.21 13.38 3.83
C GLY A 106 -7.49 14.70 3.57
N LEU A 107 -7.19 15.46 4.63
CA LEU A 107 -6.59 16.80 4.59
C LEU A 107 -7.43 17.73 3.72
N ASP A 108 -8.74 17.77 3.96
CA ASP A 108 -9.76 18.40 3.13
C ASP A 108 -9.44 19.85 2.77
N ASP A 109 -8.81 20.59 3.70
CA ASP A 109 -8.45 22.00 3.52
C ASP A 109 -7.18 22.24 2.68
N GLN A 110 -6.45 21.18 2.35
CA GLN A 110 -5.15 21.26 1.65
C GLN A 110 -5.24 20.90 0.15
N TRP A 111 -6.40 20.48 -0.30
CA TRP A 111 -6.61 20.22 -1.71
C TRP A 111 -6.76 21.55 -2.49
N ARG A 112 -6.18 21.58 -3.67
CA ARG A 112 -6.37 22.76 -4.53
C ARG A 112 -7.85 22.94 -4.90
N GLU A 113 -8.21 24.15 -5.27
CA GLU A 113 -9.58 24.49 -5.67
C GLU A 113 -10.11 23.52 -6.74
N GLY A 114 -11.34 23.08 -6.58
CA GLY A 114 -12.02 22.12 -7.46
C GLY A 114 -11.78 20.64 -7.11
N LEU A 115 -10.81 20.31 -6.26
CA LEU A 115 -10.56 18.93 -5.82
C LEU A 115 -11.01 18.70 -4.39
N LYS A 116 -11.38 17.45 -4.10
CA LYS A 116 -11.75 16.98 -2.75
C LYS A 116 -11.23 15.56 -2.55
N PRO A 117 -10.83 15.19 -1.32
CA PRO A 117 -10.28 13.86 -1.06
C PRO A 117 -11.25 12.72 -1.38
N TRP A 118 -12.53 12.87 -1.03
CA TRP A 118 -13.54 11.82 -1.12
C TRP A 118 -14.43 11.94 -2.38
N THR A 119 -13.92 12.59 -3.40
CA THR A 119 -14.60 12.73 -4.69
C THR A 119 -13.59 12.50 -5.81
N LEU A 120 -13.83 11.47 -6.61
CA LEU A 120 -12.99 11.20 -7.77
C LEU A 120 -13.21 12.29 -8.81
N THR A 121 -12.18 13.08 -9.09
CA THR A 121 -12.23 14.16 -10.09
C THR A 121 -11.27 13.85 -11.23
N GLU A 122 -11.77 13.95 -12.47
CA GLU A 122 -10.97 13.75 -13.66
C GLU A 122 -10.54 15.09 -14.23
N GLU A 123 -9.25 15.22 -14.54
CA GLU A 123 -8.68 16.36 -15.25
C GLU A 123 -7.68 15.87 -16.28
N GLY A 124 -8.06 15.95 -17.54
CA GLY A 124 -7.26 15.43 -18.65
C GLY A 124 -7.07 13.91 -18.53
N ASP A 125 -5.84 13.48 -18.44
CA ASP A 125 -5.44 12.08 -18.32
C ASP A 125 -5.24 11.60 -16.86
N ARG A 126 -5.64 12.41 -15.87
CA ARG A 126 -5.42 12.15 -14.44
C ARG A 126 -6.72 12.09 -13.66
N TRP A 127 -6.75 11.18 -12.71
CA TRP A 127 -7.82 11.06 -11.73
C TRP A 127 -7.31 11.39 -10.33
N TYR A 128 -7.98 12.32 -9.68
CA TYR A 128 -7.63 12.83 -8.36
C TYR A 128 -8.66 12.38 -7.32
N GLY A 129 -8.17 11.95 -6.17
CA GLY A 129 -8.96 11.54 -5.02
C GLY A 129 -8.09 10.79 -4.02
N ARG A 130 -8.46 10.77 -2.75
CA ARG A 130 -7.72 10.04 -1.71
C ARG A 130 -7.89 8.53 -1.94
N GLY A 131 -6.77 7.81 -2.06
CA GLY A 131 -6.77 6.37 -2.31
C GLY A 131 -6.83 5.97 -3.79
N THR A 132 -6.90 6.90 -4.76
CA THR A 132 -6.92 6.55 -6.19
C THR A 132 -5.71 5.73 -6.62
N ALA A 133 -4.54 6.01 -6.06
CA ALA A 133 -3.32 5.26 -6.27
C ALA A 133 -3.03 4.33 -5.08
N ASP A 134 -3.02 4.87 -3.88
CA ASP A 134 -2.64 4.19 -2.64
C ASP A 134 -3.84 4.04 -1.70
N ASN A 135 -4.41 2.84 -1.56
CA ASN A 135 -4.14 1.63 -2.37
C ASN A 135 -5.44 1.12 -3.04
N LYS A 136 -6.59 1.87 -2.89
CA LYS A 136 -7.91 1.47 -3.41
C LYS A 136 -7.89 1.16 -4.91
N GLY A 137 -7.22 2.01 -5.72
CA GLY A 137 -7.12 1.79 -7.15
C GLY A 137 -6.31 0.55 -7.51
N GLN A 138 -5.22 0.29 -6.81
CA GLN A 138 -4.32 -0.80 -7.15
C GLN A 138 -4.94 -2.18 -6.89
N HIS A 139 -5.52 -2.43 -5.70
CA HIS A 139 -6.19 -3.71 -5.46
C HIS A 139 -7.50 -3.85 -6.23
N ALA A 140 -8.18 -2.73 -6.52
CA ALA A 140 -9.36 -2.75 -7.39
C ALA A 140 -9.00 -3.19 -8.82
N LEU A 141 -7.84 -2.77 -9.35
CA LEU A 141 -7.34 -3.25 -10.64
C LEU A 141 -7.10 -4.77 -10.63
N ASN A 142 -6.60 -5.33 -9.55
CA ASN A 142 -6.43 -6.78 -9.43
C ASN A 142 -7.78 -7.51 -9.52
N ILE A 143 -8.79 -7.02 -8.82
CA ILE A 143 -10.14 -7.61 -8.84
C ILE A 143 -10.77 -7.47 -10.23
N ALA A 144 -10.62 -6.32 -10.87
CA ALA A 144 -11.10 -6.10 -12.24
C ALA A 144 -10.40 -7.02 -13.25
N ALA A 145 -9.09 -7.26 -13.07
CA ALA A 145 -8.36 -8.20 -13.91
C ALA A 145 -8.89 -9.65 -13.77
N LEU A 146 -9.21 -10.09 -12.55
CA LEU A 146 -9.84 -11.38 -12.31
C LEU A 146 -11.21 -11.48 -12.99
N GLU A 147 -12.02 -10.42 -12.93
CA GLU A 147 -13.31 -10.34 -13.60
C GLU A 147 -13.16 -10.51 -15.12
N ALA A 148 -12.20 -9.81 -15.72
CA ALA A 148 -11.92 -9.92 -17.16
C ALA A 148 -11.47 -11.34 -17.55
N VAL A 149 -10.63 -11.98 -16.76
CA VAL A 149 -10.17 -13.36 -16.98
C VAL A 149 -11.33 -14.34 -16.85
N LEU A 150 -12.17 -14.21 -15.81
CA LEU A 150 -13.35 -15.05 -15.63
C LEU A 150 -14.32 -14.92 -16.80
N ALA A 151 -14.60 -13.71 -17.26
CA ALA A 151 -15.48 -13.46 -18.38
C ALA A 151 -14.93 -14.06 -19.68
N GLU A 152 -13.62 -13.94 -19.94
CA GLU A 152 -12.98 -14.52 -21.12
C GLU A 152 -12.97 -16.05 -21.12
N ARG A 153 -12.80 -16.65 -19.93
CA ARG A 153 -12.61 -18.09 -19.77
C ARG A 153 -13.88 -18.85 -19.37
N GLY A 154 -15.06 -18.24 -19.56
CA GLY A 154 -16.34 -18.89 -19.27
C GLY A 154 -16.53 -19.21 -17.79
N GLY A 155 -16.12 -18.30 -16.91
CA GLY A 155 -16.30 -18.39 -15.47
C GLY A 155 -15.21 -19.18 -14.73
N LYS A 156 -14.09 -19.50 -15.37
CA LYS A 156 -12.95 -20.22 -14.75
C LYS A 156 -11.67 -19.41 -14.79
N LEU A 157 -10.93 -19.38 -13.70
CA LEU A 157 -9.57 -18.80 -13.65
C LEU A 157 -8.53 -19.80 -14.17
N GLY A 158 -8.66 -21.07 -13.80
CA GLY A 158 -7.69 -22.13 -14.08
C GLY A 158 -6.51 -22.14 -13.09
N PHE A 159 -6.61 -21.39 -12.02
CA PHE A 159 -5.75 -21.34 -10.85
C PHE A 159 -6.58 -20.92 -9.63
N ASN A 160 -6.05 -21.11 -8.44
CA ASN A 160 -6.71 -20.70 -7.21
C ASN A 160 -6.31 -19.28 -6.84
N VAL A 161 -7.23 -18.54 -6.24
CA VAL A 161 -6.95 -17.19 -5.77
C VAL A 161 -7.39 -17.04 -4.31
N LYS A 162 -6.53 -16.44 -3.52
CA LYS A 162 -6.83 -15.91 -2.19
C LYS A 162 -6.60 -14.41 -2.19
N VAL A 163 -7.32 -13.72 -1.33
CA VAL A 163 -7.23 -12.25 -1.19
C VAL A 163 -7.13 -11.92 0.28
N VAL A 164 -6.24 -10.99 0.62
CA VAL A 164 -6.18 -10.33 1.92
C VAL A 164 -6.22 -8.83 1.70
N ILE A 165 -7.17 -8.16 2.36
CA ILE A 165 -7.23 -6.70 2.38
C ILE A 165 -7.32 -6.26 3.82
N GLU A 166 -6.33 -5.47 4.27
CA GLU A 166 -6.30 -4.90 5.62
C GLU A 166 -6.80 -3.45 5.64
N MET A 167 -7.07 -2.95 6.85
CA MET A 167 -7.54 -1.59 7.09
C MET A 167 -6.69 -0.87 8.15
N ALA A 168 -5.37 -1.14 8.18
CA ALA A 168 -4.44 -0.55 9.13
C ALA A 168 -3.02 -0.35 8.56
N GLU A 169 -2.84 -0.42 7.23
CA GLU A 169 -1.54 -0.27 6.59
C GLU A 169 -0.92 1.10 6.89
N GLU A 170 -1.70 2.16 6.75
CA GLU A 170 -1.31 3.56 6.99
C GLU A 170 -1.03 3.89 8.47
N ARG A 171 -1.17 2.89 9.33
CA ARG A 171 -0.76 2.90 10.74
C ARG A 171 0.32 1.84 11.02
N GLY A 172 1.00 1.34 9.98
CA GLY A 172 2.09 0.37 10.03
C GLY A 172 1.62 -1.06 10.15
N SER A 173 0.52 -1.44 9.53
CA SER A 173 -0.05 -2.80 9.45
C SER A 173 -0.17 -3.48 10.82
N LYS A 174 -0.58 -2.73 11.84
CA LYS A 174 -0.70 -3.26 13.21
C LYS A 174 -1.73 -4.37 13.28
N GLY A 175 -1.30 -5.54 13.76
CA GLY A 175 -2.12 -6.76 13.87
C GLY A 175 -2.07 -7.67 12.63
N LEU A 176 -1.58 -7.21 11.48
CA LEU A 176 -1.47 -8.05 10.28
C LEU A 176 -0.52 -9.23 10.49
N ARG A 177 0.61 -9.01 11.15
CA ARG A 177 1.60 -10.07 11.44
C ARG A 177 0.98 -11.17 12.30
N GLU A 178 0.28 -10.81 13.36
CA GLU A 178 -0.41 -11.72 14.26
C GLU A 178 -1.53 -12.46 13.52
N PHE A 179 -2.28 -11.75 12.68
CA PHE A 179 -3.32 -12.32 11.84
C PHE A 179 -2.77 -13.36 10.87
N VAL A 180 -1.75 -13.02 10.09
CA VAL A 180 -1.11 -13.93 9.12
C VAL A 180 -0.51 -15.14 9.83
N ALA A 181 0.10 -14.97 10.99
CA ALA A 181 0.64 -16.08 11.76
C ALA A 181 -0.46 -17.06 12.23
N ALA A 182 -1.62 -16.55 12.67
CA ALA A 182 -2.76 -17.35 13.08
C ALA A 182 -3.43 -18.07 11.90
N HIS A 183 -3.44 -17.46 10.71
CA HIS A 183 -4.08 -17.96 9.49
C HIS A 183 -3.09 -18.50 8.44
N ALA A 184 -1.86 -18.84 8.84
CA ALA A 184 -0.78 -19.20 7.91
C ALA A 184 -1.15 -20.36 6.95
N ARG A 185 -1.92 -21.35 7.41
CA ARG A 185 -2.37 -22.47 6.58
C ARG A 185 -3.43 -22.04 5.57
N ASP A 186 -4.36 -21.19 5.99
CA ASP A 186 -5.46 -20.72 5.16
C ASP A 186 -4.95 -19.75 4.08
N LEU A 187 -3.90 -19.00 4.39
CA LEU A 187 -3.26 -18.03 3.49
C LEU A 187 -2.11 -18.61 2.66
N ALA A 188 -1.75 -19.88 2.87
CA ALA A 188 -0.69 -20.52 2.08
C ALA A 188 -0.96 -20.39 0.57
N ALA A 189 0.05 -19.96 -0.19
CA ALA A 189 -0.02 -19.73 -1.63
C ALA A 189 1.35 -19.94 -2.27
N ASP A 190 1.39 -20.13 -3.58
CA ASP A 190 2.60 -20.31 -4.36
C ASP A 190 3.18 -18.97 -4.82
N VAL A 191 2.31 -17.98 -5.03
CA VAL A 191 2.68 -16.64 -5.50
C VAL A 191 1.94 -15.60 -4.69
N LEU A 192 2.66 -14.57 -4.22
CA LEU A 192 2.10 -13.35 -3.64
C LEU A 192 2.21 -12.21 -4.64
N ILE A 193 1.09 -11.51 -4.87
CA ILE A 193 1.04 -10.25 -5.61
C ILE A 193 0.56 -9.18 -4.64
N ALA A 194 1.47 -8.32 -4.23
CA ALA A 194 1.18 -7.13 -3.44
C ALA A 194 1.17 -5.93 -4.40
N SER A 195 -0.01 -5.41 -4.70
CA SER A 195 -0.15 -4.24 -5.56
C SER A 195 -0.18 -2.99 -4.68
N ASP A 196 1.01 -2.64 -4.20
CA ASP A 196 1.20 -1.51 -3.30
C ASP A 196 2.60 -0.91 -3.55
N GLY A 197 2.65 0.00 -4.48
CA GLY A 197 3.90 0.66 -4.84
C GLY A 197 3.79 1.51 -6.10
N PRO A 198 4.58 2.59 -6.19
CA PRO A 198 4.59 3.43 -7.36
C PRO A 198 5.24 2.73 -8.56
N ARG A 199 4.87 3.16 -9.75
CA ARG A 199 5.68 2.90 -10.97
C ARG A 199 6.88 3.82 -10.98
N VAL A 200 7.95 3.42 -11.65
CA VAL A 200 9.11 4.28 -11.90
C VAL A 200 8.69 5.48 -12.76
N GLU A 201 7.93 5.21 -13.81
CA GLU A 201 7.27 6.21 -14.66
C GLU A 201 5.85 5.73 -14.97
N PRO A 202 4.86 6.60 -15.22
CA PRO A 202 3.47 6.20 -15.45
C PRO A 202 3.30 5.18 -16.59
N GLU A 203 4.07 5.30 -17.66
CA GLU A 203 4.00 4.45 -18.83
C GLU A 203 4.87 3.18 -18.72
N VAL A 204 5.73 3.09 -17.69
CA VAL A 204 6.64 1.97 -17.52
C VAL A 204 6.05 0.92 -16.59
N PRO A 205 5.65 -0.26 -17.10
CA PRO A 205 5.24 -1.37 -16.23
C PRO A 205 6.37 -1.71 -15.27
N THR A 206 6.08 -1.63 -13.97
CA THR A 206 7.07 -1.82 -12.92
C THR A 206 6.70 -2.99 -12.04
N ILE A 207 7.64 -3.92 -11.83
CA ILE A 207 7.53 -5.00 -10.85
C ILE A 207 8.68 -4.85 -9.86
N ALA A 208 8.35 -4.53 -8.61
CA ALA A 208 9.31 -4.51 -7.53
C ALA A 208 9.54 -5.94 -7.02
N THR A 209 10.76 -6.44 -7.10
CA THR A 209 11.13 -7.78 -6.64
C THR A 209 11.78 -7.79 -5.25
N GLY A 210 11.82 -6.64 -4.61
CA GLY A 210 12.35 -6.45 -3.26
C GLY A 210 12.19 -5.02 -2.80
N THR A 211 12.41 -4.80 -1.51
CA THR A 211 12.34 -3.47 -0.88
C THR A 211 13.60 -3.19 -0.08
N ARG A 212 13.89 -1.92 0.14
CA ARG A 212 14.89 -1.53 1.14
C ARG A 212 14.34 -1.80 2.55
N GLY A 213 15.22 -2.11 3.50
CA GLY A 213 14.85 -2.16 4.91
C GLY A 213 14.49 -0.77 5.45
N SER A 214 13.55 -0.73 6.37
CA SER A 214 13.18 0.47 7.13
C SER A 214 12.87 0.07 8.57
N PHE A 215 13.26 0.90 9.52
CA PHE A 215 12.83 0.78 10.90
C PHE A 215 12.77 2.17 11.52
N HIS A 216 11.92 2.32 12.52
CA HIS A 216 11.70 3.57 13.23
C HIS A 216 12.01 3.38 14.71
N PHE A 217 12.62 4.38 15.31
CA PHE A 217 12.88 4.41 16.75
C PHE A 217 12.90 5.86 17.27
N ASP A 218 12.59 6.02 18.54
CA ASP A 218 12.71 7.30 19.23
C ASP A 218 14.02 7.33 20.01
N LEU A 219 14.80 8.39 19.81
CA LEU A 219 16.02 8.65 20.57
C LEU A 219 15.75 9.75 21.59
N VAL A 220 15.70 9.37 22.86
CA VAL A 220 15.34 10.26 23.95
C VAL A 220 16.48 10.43 24.91
N VAL A 221 16.88 11.68 25.18
CA VAL A 221 17.89 12.03 26.18
C VAL A 221 17.20 12.71 27.37
N ARG A 222 17.23 12.08 28.53
CA ARG A 222 16.72 12.62 29.79
C ARG A 222 17.86 12.70 30.80
N LEU A 223 18.23 13.92 31.23
CA LEU A 223 19.34 14.14 32.18
C LEU A 223 18.83 14.37 33.60
N ARG A 224 17.66 14.96 33.73
CA ARG A 224 17.08 15.35 35.05
C ARG A 224 15.57 15.54 34.92
N GLU A 225 14.91 15.56 36.07
CA GLU A 225 13.52 16.03 36.15
C GLU A 225 13.48 17.56 36.27
N GLY A 226 12.57 18.18 35.51
CA GLY A 226 12.41 19.65 35.48
C GLY A 226 13.53 20.37 34.72
N GLY A 227 13.36 21.67 34.58
CA GLY A 227 14.34 22.58 33.98
C GLY A 227 15.13 23.33 35.01
N VAL A 228 16.26 23.89 34.60
CA VAL A 228 17.09 24.82 35.42
C VAL A 228 17.21 26.15 34.71
N HIS A 229 17.35 27.23 35.48
CA HIS A 229 17.49 28.57 34.93
C HIS A 229 18.85 28.74 34.26
N SER A 230 18.85 29.09 32.97
CA SER A 230 20.07 29.19 32.15
C SER A 230 21.06 30.22 32.64
N GLY A 231 20.59 31.33 33.22
CA GLY A 231 21.44 32.38 33.79
C GLY A 231 22.25 31.92 35.01
N HIS A 232 21.80 30.88 35.72
CA HIS A 232 22.52 30.34 36.89
C HIS A 232 23.34 29.09 36.55
N TRP A 233 22.87 28.28 35.59
CA TRP A 233 23.40 26.96 35.33
C TRP A 233 24.01 26.81 33.94
N GLY A 234 23.90 27.86 33.09
CA GLY A 234 24.49 27.85 31.75
C GLY A 234 26.00 27.60 31.78
N GLY A 235 26.49 26.68 31.02
CA GLY A 235 27.90 26.28 31.03
C GLY A 235 28.31 25.32 32.15
N LEU A 236 27.47 25.15 33.19
CA LEU A 236 27.73 24.25 34.32
C LEU A 236 27.01 22.89 34.18
N THR A 237 25.94 22.84 33.38
CA THR A 237 25.16 21.63 33.14
C THR A 237 25.14 21.26 31.66
N THR A 238 25.13 19.95 31.39
CA THR A 238 25.06 19.46 30.02
C THR A 238 23.67 19.69 29.44
N ASP A 239 23.62 20.17 28.20
CA ASP A 239 22.40 20.32 27.41
C ASP A 239 22.05 19.00 26.76
N PRO A 240 20.82 18.45 26.97
CA PRO A 240 20.40 17.21 26.36
C PRO A 240 20.33 17.28 24.81
N ALA A 241 20.07 18.48 24.24
CA ALA A 241 20.06 18.65 22.79
C ALA A 241 21.44 18.46 22.17
N ILE A 242 22.51 18.89 22.85
CA ILE A 242 23.90 18.67 22.40
C ILE A 242 24.23 17.18 22.38
N ILE A 243 23.84 16.43 23.44
CA ILE A 243 24.04 14.98 23.48
C ILE A 243 23.28 14.30 22.36
N LEU A 244 22.02 14.72 22.12
CA LEU A 244 21.18 14.17 21.06
C LEU A 244 21.78 14.41 19.68
N ALA A 245 22.28 15.64 19.43
CA ALA A 245 22.95 15.98 18.16
C ALA A 245 24.19 15.09 17.90
N HIS A 246 25.03 14.90 18.93
CA HIS A 246 26.19 14.01 18.82
C HIS A 246 25.80 12.54 18.65
N ALA A 247 24.75 12.08 19.31
CA ALA A 247 24.21 10.73 19.13
C ALA A 247 23.73 10.53 17.70
N LEU A 248 22.98 11.46 17.12
CA LEU A 248 22.57 11.41 15.71
C LEU A 248 23.79 11.41 14.77
N GLY A 249 24.78 12.26 15.00
CA GLY A 249 26.02 12.30 14.22
C GLY A 249 26.85 11.02 14.32
N SER A 250 26.68 10.19 15.36
CA SER A 250 27.32 8.87 15.46
C SER A 250 26.61 7.79 14.68
N ILE A 251 25.32 7.99 14.38
CA ILE A 251 24.47 7.07 13.63
C ILE A 251 24.56 7.34 12.12
N MET A 252 24.67 8.62 11.76
CA MET A 252 24.60 9.08 10.38
C MET A 252 25.58 10.23 10.16
N ASP A 253 26.26 10.26 9.03
CA ASP A 253 27.12 11.37 8.68
C ASP A 253 26.31 12.57 8.12
N ARG A 254 27.02 13.67 7.82
CA ARG A 254 26.39 14.89 7.29
C ARG A 254 25.69 14.70 5.94
N ASN A 255 26.01 13.63 5.21
CA ASN A 255 25.45 13.32 3.90
C ASN A 255 24.35 12.23 4.01
N GLY A 256 23.91 11.89 5.22
CA GLY A 256 22.87 10.88 5.43
C GLY A 256 23.35 9.42 5.34
N ARG A 257 24.67 9.17 5.26
CA ARG A 257 25.20 7.80 5.23
C ARG A 257 25.13 7.17 6.61
N ILE A 258 24.63 5.94 6.66
CA ILE A 258 24.57 5.16 7.91
C ILE A 258 25.97 4.75 8.34
N LEU A 259 26.35 5.13 9.57
CA LEU A 259 27.65 4.81 10.17
C LEU A 259 27.62 3.52 11.02
N VAL A 260 26.42 3.06 11.42
CA VAL A 260 26.24 1.85 12.19
C VAL A 260 26.35 0.64 11.28
N ARG A 261 27.49 -0.02 11.26
CA ARG A 261 27.78 -1.14 10.35
C ARG A 261 26.78 -2.29 10.46
N GLY A 262 26.26 -2.56 11.65
CA GLY A 262 25.27 -3.63 11.87
C GLY A 262 23.90 -3.37 11.23
N TRP A 263 23.64 -2.15 10.75
CA TRP A 263 22.41 -1.79 10.04
C TRP A 263 22.54 -1.92 8.51
N LEU A 264 23.75 -2.13 8.04
CA LEU A 264 24.00 -2.34 6.62
C LEU A 264 23.91 -3.83 6.28
N PRO A 265 23.46 -4.20 5.08
CA PRO A 265 23.43 -5.58 4.63
C PRO A 265 24.82 -6.22 4.70
N ALA A 266 24.89 -7.40 5.31
CA ALA A 266 26.12 -8.17 5.32
C ALA A 266 26.50 -8.54 3.87
N GLY A 267 27.67 -8.11 3.39
CA GLY A 267 28.13 -8.37 2.01
C GLY A 267 27.64 -7.33 0.97
N GLY A 268 26.96 -6.25 1.40
CA GLY A 268 26.51 -5.18 0.50
C GLY A 268 25.29 -5.58 -0.36
N VAL A 269 25.11 -4.89 -1.49
CA VAL A 269 24.00 -5.16 -2.42
C VAL A 269 24.29 -6.46 -3.20
N PRO A 270 23.40 -7.46 -3.18
CA PRO A 270 23.61 -8.70 -3.94
C PRO A 270 23.79 -8.44 -5.44
N PRO A 271 24.65 -9.20 -6.14
CA PRO A 271 24.90 -9.00 -7.58
C PRO A 271 23.65 -9.03 -8.43
N ALA A 272 22.69 -9.91 -8.13
CA ALA A 272 21.41 -10.00 -8.85
C ALA A 272 20.57 -8.73 -8.70
N VAL A 273 20.56 -8.13 -7.50
CA VAL A 273 19.85 -6.86 -7.25
C VAL A 273 20.56 -5.72 -7.99
N LYS A 274 21.89 -5.69 -7.95
CA LYS A 274 22.68 -4.69 -8.68
C LYS A 274 22.41 -4.77 -10.19
N ALA A 275 22.43 -5.96 -10.76
CA ALA A 275 22.11 -6.18 -12.18
C ALA A 275 20.65 -5.79 -12.51
N GLY A 276 19.70 -6.05 -11.61
CA GLY A 276 18.30 -5.65 -11.79
C GLY A 276 18.06 -4.14 -11.72
N LEU A 277 18.96 -3.40 -11.07
CA LEU A 277 18.92 -1.94 -11.00
C LEU A 277 19.66 -1.26 -12.15
N GLU A 278 20.43 -2.01 -12.93
CA GLU A 278 21.19 -1.49 -14.06
C GLU A 278 20.24 -0.95 -15.14
N GLY A 279 20.36 0.33 -15.47
CA GLY A 279 19.47 1.00 -16.42
C GLY A 279 18.11 1.45 -15.86
N CYS A 280 17.82 1.21 -14.57
CA CYS A 280 16.63 1.78 -13.96
C CYS A 280 16.83 3.30 -13.78
N PRO A 281 15.87 4.12 -14.24
CA PRO A 281 15.93 5.56 -14.01
C PRO A 281 15.85 5.88 -12.51
N VAL A 282 16.58 6.90 -12.08
CA VAL A 282 16.51 7.43 -10.72
C VAL A 282 15.52 8.59 -10.70
N GLY A 283 14.46 8.46 -9.95
CA GLY A 283 13.37 9.44 -9.86
C GLY A 283 12.08 8.92 -10.45
N GLY A 284 10.96 9.38 -9.94
CA GLY A 284 9.61 9.07 -10.42
C GLY A 284 8.85 10.35 -10.69
N GLY A 285 8.00 10.33 -11.73
CA GLY A 285 7.01 11.37 -11.93
C GLY A 285 7.46 12.66 -12.61
N GLY A 286 8.38 12.58 -13.57
CA GLY A 286 8.59 13.68 -14.56
C GLY A 286 9.44 14.87 -14.12
N GLU A 287 9.81 14.97 -12.85
CA GLU A 287 10.87 15.86 -12.39
C GLU A 287 12.04 14.98 -11.93
N ALA A 288 13.16 15.09 -12.60
CA ALA A 288 14.39 14.44 -12.17
C ALA A 288 14.64 14.85 -10.72
N ALA A 289 14.59 13.87 -9.81
CA ALA A 289 14.97 14.13 -8.43
C ALA A 289 16.36 14.74 -8.46
N THR A 290 16.51 15.94 -7.92
CA THR A 290 17.81 16.55 -7.75
C THR A 290 18.55 15.70 -6.73
N ILE A 291 19.45 14.86 -7.19
CA ILE A 291 20.33 14.11 -6.29
C ILE A 291 21.24 15.16 -5.65
N ASP A 292 21.24 15.21 -4.32
CA ASP A 292 22.16 16.07 -3.59
C ASP A 292 23.60 15.73 -4.01
N PRO A 293 24.37 16.68 -4.52
CA PRO A 293 25.76 16.42 -4.99
C PRO A 293 26.70 15.96 -3.86
N GLY A 294 26.22 15.95 -2.63
CA GLY A 294 26.94 15.38 -1.49
C GLY A 294 26.85 13.87 -1.33
N TRP A 295 26.03 13.19 -2.12
CA TRP A 295 25.77 11.74 -2.01
C TRP A 295 26.72 10.91 -2.87
#